data_c53ca3c4f9edf95930c769b00fd12450
#
_entry.id   c53ca3c4f9edf95930c769b00fd12450
#
_cell.length_a   1.000
_cell.length_b   1.000
_cell.length_c   1.000
_cell.angle_alpha   90.00
_cell.angle_beta   90.00
_cell.angle_gamma   90.00
#
_symmetry.space_group_name_H-M   'P 1'
#
loop_
_entity.id
_entity.type
_entity.pdbx_description
1 polymer ?
#
loop_
_entity_poly.entity_id
_entity_poly.type
_entity_poly.pdbx_seq_one_letter_code
_entity_poly.pdbx_strand_id
1 'polypeptide(L)'
;MAFANNLHAQSISFGKNNIEPVNVFMSVEKMMGKEVVRVIKDSSVKEADEPTFVKIKGTNFRNGTIEVKVLSRLLKNAPDFARGFIGIAFRINDSNTTYESIYIRPVNARVDDQVRRNHSIQYYSYPEYKFDRLRKESPERYESYSDMEMNKWITMRIEVKDAQAKLFLDYNKQPSLIVNDLKHGADLSGALVFGWKQERKVFFLI
;
A
#
# COMPACT_ATOMS: atom_id res chain seq x y z
N MET A 1 -15.76 32.79 12.43
CA MET A 1 -14.39 32.49 12.89
C MET A 1 -13.94 31.20 12.21
N ALA A 2 -12.96 31.27 11.32
CA ALA A 2 -12.39 30.09 10.69
C ALA A 2 -11.32 29.54 11.62
N PHE A 3 -11.52 28.34 12.14
CA PHE A 3 -10.49 27.60 12.86
C PHE A 3 -9.48 27.10 11.83
N ALA A 4 -8.28 27.68 11.82
CA ALA A 4 -7.15 27.14 11.10
C ALA A 4 -6.75 25.82 11.79
N ASN A 5 -7.13 24.67 11.24
CA ASN A 5 -6.56 23.38 11.64
C ASN A 5 -5.09 23.37 11.24
N ASN A 6 -4.20 23.53 12.20
CA ASN A 6 -2.78 23.26 12.02
C ASN A 6 -2.60 21.78 11.71
N LEU A 7 -2.47 21.45 10.45
CA LEU A 7 -2.04 20.12 9.99
C LEU A 7 -0.57 19.95 10.38
N HIS A 8 -0.31 19.32 11.52
CA HIS A 8 1.03 18.88 11.88
C HIS A 8 1.36 17.62 11.07
N ALA A 9 2.24 17.76 10.09
CA ALA A 9 2.84 16.62 9.42
C ALA A 9 3.80 15.91 10.40
N GLN A 10 3.50 14.67 10.74
CA GLN A 10 4.40 13.84 11.51
C GLN A 10 5.27 13.02 10.56
N SER A 11 6.58 13.25 10.57
CA SER A 11 7.53 12.38 9.88
C SER A 11 7.81 11.15 10.74
N ILE A 12 7.64 9.96 10.16
CA ILE A 12 7.90 8.68 10.82
C ILE A 12 9.29 8.20 10.40
N SER A 13 10.26 8.22 11.30
CA SER A 13 11.58 7.62 11.03
C SER A 13 11.54 6.10 11.18
N PHE A 14 12.20 5.37 10.29
CA PHE A 14 12.33 3.92 10.37
C PHE A 14 13.45 3.49 11.33
N GLY A 15 13.21 3.59 12.63
CA GLY A 15 14.07 2.96 13.64
C GLY A 15 13.70 1.49 13.86
N LYS A 16 14.67 0.62 14.11
CA LYS A 16 14.42 -0.81 14.41
C LYS A 16 13.38 -1.03 15.53
N ASN A 17 13.19 -0.05 16.39
CA ASN A 17 12.31 -0.15 17.57
C ASN A 17 10.84 0.22 17.25
N ASN A 18 10.56 0.92 16.14
CA ASN A 18 9.21 1.39 15.81
C ASN A 18 8.57 0.66 14.63
N ILE A 19 9.25 -0.34 14.08
CA ILE A 19 8.73 -1.18 12.99
C ILE A 19 8.76 -2.66 13.38
N GLU A 20 7.81 -3.42 12.89
CA GLU A 20 7.62 -4.84 13.20
C GLU A 20 7.36 -5.62 11.90
N PRO A 21 8.22 -6.61 11.56
CA PRO A 21 7.97 -7.48 10.41
C PRO A 21 6.87 -8.50 10.72
N VAL A 22 5.91 -8.66 9.81
CA VAL A 22 4.88 -9.68 9.85
C VAL A 22 5.00 -10.52 8.58
N ASN A 23 5.42 -11.78 8.73
CA ASN A 23 5.62 -12.74 7.63
C ASN A 23 6.54 -12.22 6.50
N VAL A 24 7.52 -11.40 6.85
CA VAL A 24 8.51 -10.81 5.91
C VAL A 24 9.91 -10.77 6.50
N PHE A 25 10.91 -10.82 5.66
CA PHE A 25 12.27 -10.38 5.99
C PHE A 25 12.41 -8.89 5.73
N MET A 26 12.99 -8.17 6.67
CA MET A 26 13.12 -6.72 6.64
C MET A 26 14.57 -6.31 6.94
N SER A 27 15.04 -5.28 6.24
CA SER A 27 16.29 -4.58 6.56
C SER A 27 16.13 -3.07 6.37
N VAL A 28 16.86 -2.28 7.17
CA VAL A 28 17.03 -0.84 6.95
C VAL A 28 18.33 -0.66 6.18
N GLU A 29 18.25 -0.05 5.03
CA GLU A 29 19.36 0.15 4.08
C GLU A 29 19.51 1.63 3.73
N LYS A 30 20.66 2.03 3.21
CA LYS A 30 20.85 3.38 2.64
C LYS A 30 20.79 3.31 1.11
N MET A 31 19.89 4.09 0.52
CA MET A 31 19.80 4.29 -0.92
C MET A 31 19.79 5.78 -1.24
N MET A 32 20.68 6.23 -2.12
CA MET A 32 20.81 7.66 -2.51
C MET A 32 20.92 8.60 -1.29
N GLY A 33 21.69 8.17 -0.26
CA GLY A 33 21.92 8.92 0.97
C GLY A 33 20.77 8.94 1.98
N LYS A 34 19.65 8.28 1.69
CA LYS A 34 18.46 8.18 2.57
C LYS A 34 18.29 6.78 3.12
N GLU A 35 17.75 6.69 4.33
CA GLU A 35 17.34 5.41 4.90
C GLU A 35 16.06 4.92 4.23
N VAL A 36 16.05 3.63 3.88
CA VAL A 36 14.92 2.95 3.27
C VAL A 36 14.66 1.63 3.99
N VAL A 37 13.42 1.24 4.12
CA VAL A 37 13.06 -0.10 4.58
C VAL A 37 12.91 -1.01 3.38
N ARG A 38 13.75 -2.04 3.32
CA ARG A 38 13.63 -3.12 2.36
C ARG A 38 12.80 -4.24 2.95
N VAL A 39 11.83 -4.73 2.20
CA VAL A 39 10.92 -5.81 2.61
C VAL A 39 10.91 -6.90 1.55
N ILE A 40 10.99 -8.16 1.99
CA ILE A 40 10.87 -9.35 1.15
C ILE A 40 9.92 -10.31 1.88
N LYS A 41 8.93 -10.89 1.18
CA LYS A 41 8.07 -11.92 1.76
C LYS A 41 8.90 -13.08 2.29
N ASP A 42 8.54 -13.62 3.43
CA ASP A 42 9.11 -14.87 3.93
C ASP A 42 8.66 -16.03 3.03
N SER A 43 9.61 -16.75 2.47
CA SER A 43 9.36 -17.87 1.54
C SER A 43 8.70 -19.10 2.22
N SER A 44 8.70 -19.15 3.55
CA SER A 44 7.98 -20.19 4.30
C SER A 44 6.46 -19.99 4.29
N VAL A 45 6.00 -18.74 4.07
CA VAL A 45 4.58 -18.39 3.96
C VAL A 45 4.08 -18.77 2.57
N LYS A 46 3.37 -19.88 2.46
CA LYS A 46 2.89 -20.42 1.17
C LYS A 46 1.62 -19.76 0.67
N GLU A 47 0.73 -19.40 1.59
CA GLU A 47 -0.56 -18.81 1.26
C GLU A 47 -0.40 -17.43 0.59
N ALA A 48 -1.17 -17.24 -0.48
CA ALA A 48 -1.08 -16.02 -1.28
C ALA A 48 -1.64 -14.80 -0.55
N ASP A 49 -2.60 -15.00 0.34
CA ASP A 49 -3.39 -13.95 0.96
C ASP A 49 -3.06 -13.68 2.43
N GLU A 50 -2.02 -14.32 2.95
CA GLU A 50 -1.53 -14.02 4.30
C GLU A 50 -0.98 -12.59 4.40
N PRO A 51 -1.20 -11.91 5.55
CA PRO A 51 -0.59 -10.63 5.83
C PRO A 51 0.93 -10.70 5.76
N THR A 52 1.55 -9.94 4.87
CA THR A 52 3.00 -9.90 4.64
C THR A 52 3.46 -8.45 4.51
N PHE A 53 3.84 -7.83 5.62
CA PHE A 53 4.12 -6.41 5.68
C PHE A 53 5.04 -6.03 6.86
N VAL A 54 5.41 -4.76 6.91
CA VAL A 54 6.06 -4.13 8.07
C VAL A 54 5.05 -3.20 8.73
N LYS A 55 4.73 -3.47 10.00
CA LYS A 55 3.81 -2.66 10.83
C LYS A 55 4.59 -1.53 11.50
N ILE A 56 4.02 -0.33 11.50
CA ILE A 56 4.56 0.82 12.23
C ILE A 56 3.91 0.84 13.61
N LYS A 57 4.72 0.51 14.63
CA LYS A 57 4.26 0.48 16.00
C LYS A 57 3.93 1.88 16.54
N GLY A 58 2.96 1.95 17.41
CA GLY A 58 2.55 3.20 18.06
C GLY A 58 1.75 4.16 17.17
N THR A 59 1.41 3.75 15.96
CA THR A 59 0.47 4.53 15.13
C THR A 59 -0.97 4.09 15.38
N ASN A 60 -1.87 5.07 15.44
CA ASN A 60 -3.32 4.85 15.53
C ASN A 60 -4.00 5.79 14.52
N PHE A 61 -4.04 5.37 13.27
CA PHE A 61 -4.54 6.16 12.16
C PHE A 61 -6.04 5.90 11.93
N ARG A 62 -6.83 6.96 11.86
CA ARG A 62 -8.23 6.94 11.47
C ARG A 62 -8.47 7.79 10.22
N ASN A 63 -8.16 9.07 10.28
CA ASN A 63 -8.30 10.06 9.19
C ASN A 63 -6.99 10.83 9.01
N GLY A 64 -6.75 11.34 7.81
CA GLY A 64 -5.57 12.14 7.50
C GLY A 64 -4.94 11.76 6.18
N THR A 65 -3.70 12.17 6.00
CA THR A 65 -2.92 11.91 4.78
C THR A 65 -1.72 11.03 5.13
N ILE A 66 -1.53 9.98 4.33
CA ILE A 66 -0.35 9.10 4.37
C ILE A 66 0.42 9.36 3.09
N GLU A 67 1.68 9.74 3.19
CA GLU A 67 2.57 9.87 2.04
C GLU A 67 3.81 9.01 2.22
N VAL A 68 4.16 8.25 1.18
CA VAL A 68 5.35 7.40 1.17
C VAL A 68 5.89 7.26 -0.25
N LYS A 69 7.20 7.18 -0.38
CA LYS A 69 7.84 6.78 -1.64
C LYS A 69 8.09 5.28 -1.63
N VAL A 70 7.67 4.62 -2.67
CA VAL A 70 7.76 3.16 -2.85
C VAL A 70 8.57 2.82 -4.09
N LEU A 71 9.32 1.72 -4.04
CA LEU A 71 10.05 1.20 -5.18
C LEU A 71 9.95 -0.32 -5.20
N SER A 72 9.38 -0.86 -6.26
CA SER A 72 9.22 -2.29 -6.47
C SER A 72 10.27 -2.83 -7.43
N ARG A 73 10.92 -3.95 -7.06
CA ARG A 73 11.86 -4.72 -7.90
C ARG A 73 11.52 -6.19 -7.86
N LEU A 74 11.43 -6.85 -9.00
CA LEU A 74 11.26 -8.30 -9.03
C LEU A 74 12.55 -9.01 -8.56
N LEU A 75 12.41 -10.14 -7.89
CA LEU A 75 13.53 -11.05 -7.64
C LEU A 75 13.93 -11.73 -8.95
N LYS A 76 15.17 -12.23 -9.03
CA LYS A 76 15.67 -12.92 -10.24
C LYS A 76 14.85 -14.16 -10.61
N ASN A 77 14.27 -14.81 -9.61
CA ASN A 77 13.43 -16.01 -9.72
C ASN A 77 11.94 -15.70 -9.55
N ALA A 78 11.51 -14.47 -9.77
CA ALA A 78 10.11 -14.11 -9.72
C ALA A 78 9.35 -14.86 -10.83
N PRO A 79 8.18 -15.47 -10.55
CA PRO A 79 7.41 -16.16 -11.57
C PRO A 79 6.79 -15.18 -12.57
N ASP A 80 6.39 -15.66 -13.72
CA ASP A 80 5.83 -14.86 -14.82
C ASP A 80 4.53 -14.12 -14.46
N PHE A 81 3.81 -14.62 -13.45
CA PHE A 81 2.63 -13.95 -12.94
C PHE A 81 2.94 -12.83 -11.91
N ALA A 82 4.20 -12.58 -11.56
CA ALA A 82 4.58 -11.49 -10.67
C ALA A 82 4.21 -10.14 -11.28
N ARG A 83 3.55 -9.27 -10.52
CA ARG A 83 3.02 -7.97 -11.00
C ARG A 83 3.64 -6.74 -10.34
N GLY A 84 4.68 -6.91 -9.52
CA GLY A 84 5.33 -5.79 -8.85
C GLY A 84 4.48 -5.16 -7.73
N PHE A 85 3.59 -5.91 -7.05
CA PHE A 85 2.66 -5.37 -6.05
C PHE A 85 3.36 -4.65 -4.90
N ILE A 86 3.03 -3.43 -4.62
CA ILE A 86 3.50 -2.64 -3.50
C ILE A 86 2.40 -1.71 -3.04
N GLY A 87 2.24 -1.51 -1.74
CA GLY A 87 1.15 -0.69 -1.25
C GLY A 87 1.24 -0.34 0.22
N ILE A 88 0.15 0.28 0.68
CA ILE A 88 -0.06 0.75 2.03
C ILE A 88 -1.35 0.14 2.54
N ALA A 89 -1.34 -0.40 3.76
CA ALA A 89 -2.57 -0.65 4.49
C ALA A 89 -2.63 0.26 5.73
N PHE A 90 -3.84 0.58 6.11
CA PHE A 90 -4.14 1.51 7.19
C PHE A 90 -5.31 0.99 8.02
N ARG A 91 -5.46 1.55 9.24
CA ARG A 91 -6.48 1.13 10.20
C ARG A 91 -6.36 -0.36 10.56
N ILE A 92 -5.13 -0.89 10.63
CA ILE A 92 -4.92 -2.28 10.97
C ILE A 92 -5.09 -2.51 12.47
N ASN A 93 -5.86 -3.53 12.83
CA ASN A 93 -6.03 -3.92 14.23
C ASN A 93 -4.77 -4.61 14.79
N ASP A 94 -4.71 -4.83 16.10
CA ASP A 94 -3.53 -5.40 16.77
C ASP A 94 -3.25 -6.85 16.34
N SER A 95 -4.29 -7.62 16.06
CA SER A 95 -4.17 -9.01 15.62
C SER A 95 -3.86 -9.16 14.12
N ASN A 96 -3.75 -8.05 13.36
CA ASN A 96 -3.49 -8.03 11.91
C ASN A 96 -4.57 -8.73 11.05
N THR A 97 -5.79 -8.84 11.58
CA THR A 97 -6.90 -9.57 10.94
C THR A 97 -7.92 -8.66 10.25
N THR A 98 -7.79 -7.34 10.39
CA THR A 98 -8.75 -6.38 9.82
C THR A 98 -8.00 -5.12 9.41
N TYR A 99 -8.15 -4.68 8.15
CA TYR A 99 -7.52 -3.47 7.62
C TYR A 99 -8.05 -3.07 6.25
N GLU A 100 -7.81 -1.81 5.89
CA GLU A 100 -8.03 -1.23 4.56
C GLU A 100 -6.70 -1.13 3.82
N SER A 101 -6.70 -1.29 2.49
CA SER A 101 -5.47 -1.19 1.72
C SER A 101 -5.66 -0.69 0.30
N ILE A 102 -4.67 0.06 -0.16
CA ILE A 102 -4.51 0.43 -1.57
C ILE A 102 -3.11 0.03 -2.01
N TYR A 103 -3.03 -0.69 -3.12
CA TYR A 103 -1.76 -1.13 -3.71
C TYR A 103 -1.70 -0.91 -5.22
N ILE A 104 -0.50 -0.88 -5.75
CA ILE A 104 -0.20 -0.74 -7.15
C ILE A 104 0.50 -1.98 -7.71
N ARG A 105 0.36 -2.20 -9.02
CA ARG A 105 0.99 -3.28 -9.79
C ARG A 105 1.79 -2.66 -10.95
N PRO A 106 3.02 -2.16 -10.72
CA PRO A 106 3.77 -1.45 -11.76
C PRO A 106 4.00 -2.26 -13.05
N VAL A 107 4.10 -3.59 -12.96
CA VAL A 107 4.21 -4.45 -14.16
C VAL A 107 2.98 -4.34 -15.07
N ASN A 108 1.80 -4.09 -14.50
CA ASN A 108 0.58 -4.01 -15.29
C ASN A 108 0.46 -2.69 -16.07
N ALA A 109 1.10 -1.62 -15.61
CA ALA A 109 0.84 -0.27 -16.13
C ALA A 109 1.19 -0.08 -17.62
N ARG A 110 2.19 -0.83 -18.12
CA ARG A 110 2.73 -0.65 -19.48
C ARG A 110 2.74 -1.92 -20.33
N VAL A 111 1.94 -2.93 -19.95
CA VAL A 111 1.77 -4.13 -20.77
C VAL A 111 0.86 -3.85 -21.96
N ASP A 112 0.99 -4.60 -23.05
CA ASP A 112 0.10 -4.55 -24.21
C ASP A 112 -1.16 -5.40 -23.98
N ASP A 113 -1.90 -5.05 -22.91
CA ASP A 113 -3.13 -5.69 -22.47
C ASP A 113 -3.95 -4.67 -21.67
N GLN A 114 -5.02 -4.16 -22.26
CA GLN A 114 -5.82 -3.09 -21.66
C GLN A 114 -6.48 -3.51 -20.33
N VAL A 115 -6.94 -4.75 -20.23
CA VAL A 115 -7.58 -5.26 -19.00
C VAL A 115 -6.58 -5.28 -17.86
N ARG A 116 -5.37 -5.77 -18.10
CA ARG A 116 -4.29 -5.74 -17.09
C ARG A 116 -3.90 -4.30 -16.72
N ARG A 117 -3.85 -3.38 -17.68
CA ARG A 117 -3.56 -1.96 -17.41
C ARG A 117 -4.59 -1.35 -16.48
N ASN A 118 -5.88 -1.59 -16.73
CA ASN A 118 -6.97 -1.10 -15.88
C ASN A 118 -6.89 -1.62 -14.44
N HIS A 119 -6.20 -2.74 -14.24
CA HIS A 119 -5.93 -3.32 -12.93
C HIS A 119 -4.55 -2.96 -12.37
N SER A 120 -3.96 -1.82 -12.74
CA SER A 120 -2.67 -1.39 -12.20
C SER A 120 -2.74 -0.80 -10.79
N ILE A 121 -3.91 -0.34 -10.36
CA ILE A 121 -4.22 0.11 -8.99
C ILE A 121 -5.37 -0.71 -8.45
N GLN A 122 -5.36 -1.00 -7.15
CA GLN A 122 -6.41 -1.77 -6.48
C GLN A 122 -6.59 -1.32 -5.04
N TYR A 123 -7.84 -1.10 -4.64
CA TYR A 123 -8.28 -1.10 -3.25
C TYR A 123 -8.79 -2.50 -2.86
N TYR A 124 -8.64 -2.85 -1.59
CA TYR A 124 -9.30 -4.01 -0.97
C TYR A 124 -9.32 -3.84 0.55
N SER A 125 -10.20 -4.60 1.19
CA SER A 125 -10.37 -4.63 2.64
C SER A 125 -10.28 -6.07 3.13
N TYR A 126 -9.42 -6.30 4.10
CA TYR A 126 -9.16 -7.63 4.66
C TYR A 126 -10.02 -7.87 5.91
N PRO A 127 -10.60 -9.07 6.08
CA PRO A 127 -10.41 -10.28 5.26
C PRO A 127 -11.47 -10.46 4.15
N GLU A 128 -12.64 -9.84 4.25
CA GLU A 128 -13.84 -10.20 3.50
C GLU A 128 -13.86 -9.66 2.07
N TYR A 129 -13.36 -8.45 1.85
CA TYR A 129 -13.47 -7.74 0.57
C TYR A 129 -12.12 -7.73 -0.16
N LYS A 130 -11.64 -8.94 -0.53
CA LYS A 130 -10.44 -9.08 -1.35
C LYS A 130 -10.73 -8.71 -2.81
N PHE A 131 -9.69 -8.59 -3.63
CA PHE A 131 -9.80 -8.09 -5.01
C PHE A 131 -10.76 -8.90 -5.88
N ASP A 132 -10.80 -10.21 -5.71
CA ASP A 132 -11.66 -11.14 -6.47
C ASP A 132 -13.14 -10.89 -6.18
N ARG A 133 -13.50 -10.77 -4.91
CA ARG A 133 -14.86 -10.44 -4.48
C ARG A 133 -15.28 -9.05 -4.97
N LEU A 134 -14.42 -8.04 -4.75
CA LEU A 134 -14.73 -6.66 -5.17
C LEU A 134 -14.90 -6.56 -6.68
N ARG A 135 -14.07 -7.25 -7.45
CA ARG A 135 -14.19 -7.29 -8.91
C ARG A 135 -15.47 -7.97 -9.38
N LYS A 136 -15.91 -9.03 -8.69
CA LYS A 136 -17.16 -9.74 -9.00
C LYS A 136 -18.40 -8.93 -8.64
N GLU A 137 -18.42 -8.33 -7.43
CA GLU A 137 -19.59 -7.63 -6.89
C GLU A 137 -19.73 -6.20 -7.43
N SER A 138 -18.62 -5.55 -7.75
CA SER A 138 -18.57 -4.16 -8.19
C SER A 138 -17.42 -3.94 -9.20
N PRO A 139 -17.55 -4.45 -10.44
CA PRO A 139 -16.52 -4.35 -11.48
C PRO A 139 -16.03 -2.91 -11.65
N GLU A 140 -14.72 -2.74 -11.80
CA GLU A 140 -14.03 -1.45 -12.08
C GLU A 140 -14.10 -0.39 -10.97
N ARG A 141 -14.96 -0.55 -9.96
CA ARG A 141 -15.20 0.45 -8.92
C ARG A 141 -14.00 0.66 -7.97
N TYR A 142 -13.23 -0.38 -7.73
CA TYR A 142 -12.12 -0.40 -6.77
C TYR A 142 -10.77 -0.61 -7.43
N GLU A 143 -10.74 -0.48 -8.75
CA GLU A 143 -9.55 -0.60 -9.58
C GLU A 143 -9.41 0.62 -10.48
N SER A 144 -8.19 0.91 -10.92
CA SER A 144 -7.93 2.01 -11.82
C SER A 144 -6.60 1.84 -12.54
N TYR A 145 -6.39 2.67 -13.55
CA TYR A 145 -5.14 2.80 -14.27
C TYR A 145 -4.36 4.03 -13.83
N SER A 146 -3.03 3.88 -13.76
CA SER A 146 -2.10 4.99 -13.80
C SER A 146 -0.80 4.52 -14.47
N ASP A 147 -0.15 5.41 -15.22
CA ASP A 147 1.19 5.11 -15.75
C ASP A 147 2.20 5.03 -14.61
N MET A 148 3.00 3.97 -14.61
CA MET A 148 4.07 3.75 -13.64
C MET A 148 5.07 2.71 -14.16
N GLU A 149 6.27 2.70 -13.59
CA GLU A 149 7.34 1.78 -14.01
C GLU A 149 7.93 1.00 -12.84
N MET A 150 8.34 -0.24 -13.15
CA MET A 150 9.21 -1.01 -12.26
C MET A 150 10.57 -0.32 -12.09
N ASN A 151 11.20 -0.54 -10.94
CA ASN A 151 12.53 -0.02 -10.61
C ASN A 151 12.63 1.52 -10.52
N LYS A 152 11.50 2.22 -10.50
CA LYS A 152 11.41 3.66 -10.26
C LYS A 152 10.73 3.95 -8.92
N TRP A 153 11.14 5.02 -8.28
CA TRP A 153 10.45 5.54 -7.11
C TRP A 153 9.11 6.14 -7.54
N ILE A 154 8.06 5.74 -6.84
CA ILE A 154 6.69 6.24 -7.02
C ILE A 154 6.25 6.84 -5.68
N THR A 155 5.75 8.05 -5.70
CA THR A 155 5.14 8.67 -4.51
C THR A 155 3.68 8.23 -4.42
N MET A 156 3.30 7.58 -3.34
CA MET A 156 1.91 7.26 -3.02
C MET A 156 1.43 8.21 -1.92
N ARG A 157 0.40 8.99 -2.19
CA ARG A 157 -0.28 9.82 -1.20
C ARG A 157 -1.73 9.37 -1.10
N ILE A 158 -2.14 8.91 0.08
CA ILE A 158 -3.50 8.45 0.36
C ILE A 158 -4.13 9.44 1.34
N GLU A 159 -5.22 10.06 0.92
CA GLU A 159 -6.06 10.90 1.77
C GLU A 159 -7.25 10.10 2.23
N VAL A 160 -7.42 9.96 3.55
CA VAL A 160 -8.52 9.22 4.18
C VAL A 160 -9.38 10.16 4.99
N LYS A 161 -10.67 10.15 4.73
CA LYS A 161 -11.67 10.91 5.48
C LYS A 161 -12.93 10.04 5.64
N ASP A 162 -13.25 9.73 6.88
CA ASP A 162 -14.39 8.88 7.26
C ASP A 162 -14.39 7.55 6.47
N ALA A 163 -15.42 7.26 5.70
CA ALA A 163 -15.49 6.07 4.85
C ALA A 163 -14.95 6.29 3.42
N GLN A 164 -14.11 7.31 3.20
CA GLN A 164 -13.56 7.62 1.88
C GLN A 164 -12.04 7.58 1.88
N ALA A 165 -11.47 7.16 0.74
CA ALA A 165 -10.05 7.26 0.48
C ALA A 165 -9.77 7.71 -0.96
N LYS A 166 -8.70 8.48 -1.16
CA LYS A 166 -8.22 8.91 -2.47
C LYS A 166 -6.73 8.63 -2.58
N LEU A 167 -6.32 7.94 -3.62
CA LEU A 167 -4.91 7.74 -3.94
C LEU A 167 -4.46 8.77 -4.99
N PHE A 168 -3.33 9.41 -4.74
CA PHE A 168 -2.60 10.24 -5.69
C PHE A 168 -1.22 9.63 -5.92
N LEU A 169 -0.77 9.59 -7.16
CA LEU A 169 0.56 9.11 -7.54
C LEU A 169 1.40 10.25 -8.10
N ASP A 170 2.69 10.28 -7.74
CA ASP A 170 3.71 11.19 -8.29
C ASP A 170 3.29 12.67 -8.32
N TYR A 171 2.67 13.14 -7.22
CA TYR A 171 2.20 14.52 -7.03
C TYR A 171 1.13 15.00 -8.04
N ASN A 172 0.45 14.08 -8.72
CA ASN A 172 -0.67 14.42 -9.58
C ASN A 172 -1.74 15.17 -8.77
N LYS A 173 -2.35 16.19 -9.40
CA LYS A 173 -3.43 16.97 -8.78
C LYS A 173 -4.75 16.20 -8.70
N GLN A 174 -4.98 15.31 -9.66
CA GLN A 174 -6.18 14.46 -9.69
C GLN A 174 -5.87 13.10 -9.06
N PRO A 175 -6.79 12.53 -8.29
CA PRO A 175 -6.62 11.21 -7.71
C PRO A 175 -6.60 10.13 -8.79
N SER A 176 -5.68 9.19 -8.65
CA SER A 176 -5.60 7.99 -9.51
C SER A 176 -6.61 6.91 -9.13
N LEU A 177 -7.13 6.93 -7.90
CA LEU A 177 -8.23 6.07 -7.44
C LEU A 177 -9.07 6.84 -6.41
N ILE A 178 -10.40 6.68 -6.49
CA ILE A 178 -11.36 7.21 -5.52
C ILE A 178 -12.17 6.03 -4.96
N VAL A 179 -12.13 5.86 -3.65
CA VAL A 179 -12.95 4.90 -2.90
C VAL A 179 -13.90 5.69 -2.01
N ASN A 180 -15.21 5.57 -2.25
CA ASN A 180 -16.23 6.35 -1.53
C ASN A 180 -16.86 5.56 -0.37
N ASP A 181 -16.54 4.27 -0.23
CA ASP A 181 -17.14 3.34 0.71
C ASP A 181 -16.12 2.32 1.20
N LEU A 182 -15.18 2.77 2.02
CA LEU A 182 -14.27 1.88 2.73
C LEU A 182 -15.08 0.82 3.48
N LYS A 183 -14.74 -0.45 3.29
CA LYS A 183 -15.60 -1.58 3.67
C LYS A 183 -15.75 -1.79 5.18
N HIS A 184 -14.79 -1.32 5.97
CA HIS A 184 -14.89 -1.29 7.43
C HIS A 184 -15.51 0.01 7.97
N GLY A 185 -16.00 0.90 7.09
CA GLY A 185 -16.69 2.13 7.47
C GLY A 185 -15.78 3.23 7.98
N ALA A 186 -16.37 4.19 8.70
CA ALA A 186 -15.71 5.41 9.13
C ALA A 186 -14.96 5.29 10.47
N ASP A 187 -15.36 4.34 11.31
CA ASP A 187 -14.96 4.32 12.72
C ASP A 187 -13.72 3.49 13.03
N LEU A 188 -13.29 2.65 12.08
CA LEU A 188 -12.09 1.86 12.25
C LEU A 188 -10.84 2.76 12.37
N SER A 189 -10.02 2.48 13.38
CA SER A 189 -8.69 3.06 13.54
C SER A 189 -7.67 1.96 13.84
N GLY A 190 -6.40 2.23 13.59
CA GLY A 190 -5.35 1.25 13.87
C GLY A 190 -4.02 1.63 13.25
N ALA A 191 -3.09 0.72 13.27
CA ALA A 191 -1.74 0.95 12.80
C ALA A 191 -1.66 1.20 11.29
N LEU A 192 -0.53 1.76 10.86
CA LEU A 192 -0.11 1.86 9.47
C LEU A 192 0.85 0.71 9.17
N VAL A 193 0.78 0.19 7.95
CA VAL A 193 1.71 -0.84 7.46
C VAL A 193 2.17 -0.55 6.04
N PHE A 194 3.40 -0.96 5.76
CA PHE A 194 4.01 -0.92 4.45
C PHE A 194 4.42 -2.33 4.03
N GLY A 195 4.14 -2.68 2.83
CA GLY A 195 4.51 -3.99 2.31
C GLY A 195 3.56 -4.39 1.21
N TRP A 196 3.77 -5.51 0.62
CA TRP A 196 2.77 -6.27 -0.08
C TRP A 196 3.32 -7.48 -0.83
N LYS A 197 2.43 -8.41 -1.09
CA LYS A 197 2.49 -9.77 -1.64
C LYS A 197 3.66 -10.11 -2.57
N GLN A 198 4.21 -11.30 -2.33
CA GLN A 198 4.95 -12.25 -3.19
C GLN A 198 6.17 -11.77 -4.01
N GLU A 199 7.31 -12.46 -3.77
CA GLU A 199 8.47 -12.65 -4.67
C GLU A 199 9.20 -11.38 -5.15
N ARG A 200 9.39 -10.40 -4.22
CA ARG A 200 9.93 -9.07 -4.53
C ARG A 200 10.81 -8.53 -3.45
N LYS A 201 11.68 -7.63 -3.89
CA LYS A 201 12.26 -6.62 -3.03
C LYS A 201 11.43 -5.36 -3.18
N VAL A 202 10.83 -4.88 -2.12
CA VAL A 202 10.19 -3.57 -2.09
C VAL A 202 10.93 -2.68 -1.13
N PHE A 203 10.99 -1.38 -1.45
CA PHE A 203 11.65 -0.37 -0.67
C PHE A 203 10.67 0.74 -0.37
N PHE A 204 10.71 1.24 0.86
CA PHE A 204 9.88 2.35 1.33
C PHE A 204 10.77 3.45 1.87
N LEU A 205 10.47 4.69 1.47
CA LEU A 205 11.07 5.92 1.97
C LEU A 205 9.95 6.84 2.42
N ILE A 206 9.94 7.20 3.69
CA ILE A 206 9.00 8.15 4.29
C ILE A 206 9.67 9.50 4.45
#